data_f9a3a9289151be02d08ffca89c009057
#
_entry.id   f9a3a9289151be02d08ffca89c009057
#
_cell.length_a   1.000
_cell.length_b   1.000
_cell.length_c   1.000
_cell.angle_alpha   90.00
_cell.angle_beta   90.00
_cell.angle_gamma   90.00
#
_symmetry.space_group_name_H-M   'P 1'
#
loop_
_entity.id
_entity.type
_entity.pdbx_description
1 polymer ?
#
loop_
_entity_poly.entity_id
_entity_poly.type
_entity_poly.pdbx_seq_one_letter_code
_entity_poly.pdbx_strand_id
1 'polypeptide(L)'
;MRSTSLRLLGGIILLFSVSKGFAQTGADLLIKPWSDAKTFEARGDALFESDGHVRKSDEDFTLNKFEIEGRFRVIPGEVISPRVGVDYKFLDLGGDFHKLPDQLTDQSIALGAGILEKNGWIFAVKAGVGYAGPSPYQDGNAFYGLFDFIVGHEIDENSQIGFVIDYDGNRSNYRDIPIPGFAYRFWTYNHQINVALGFPYTSIEFHPTEKSRIEAVYSVPDDLRILASYEIIPQWSVFGSVSRTIDTFYWDDTKDVTDRLFFQQRRAEIGVQYSPTPLIDARIAVGYAWDQEFSVGFSASNTDLVADISDEPYLRAGLVWKY
;
A
#
# COMPACT_ATOMS: atom_id res chain seq x y z
N MET A 1 7.14 27.55 41.88
CA MET A 1 7.75 27.07 40.64
C MET A 1 7.35 25.61 40.47
N ARG A 2 6.36 25.34 39.65
CA ARG A 2 5.86 23.98 39.37
C ARG A 2 6.20 23.66 37.91
N SER A 3 6.91 22.59 37.69
CA SER A 3 7.27 22.06 36.38
C SER A 3 6.02 21.54 35.67
N THR A 4 5.62 22.24 34.61
CA THR A 4 4.58 21.86 33.66
C THR A 4 5.25 21.69 32.30
N SER A 5 6.01 20.60 32.13
CA SER A 5 6.69 20.35 30.86
C SER A 5 6.87 18.86 30.58
N LEU A 6 5.77 18.06 30.67
CA LEU A 6 5.88 16.64 30.31
C LEU A 6 4.58 16.03 29.72
N ARG A 7 3.75 16.83 29.06
CA ARG A 7 2.51 16.29 28.44
C ARG A 7 2.30 16.64 26.96
N LEU A 8 3.28 17.19 26.28
CA LEU A 8 3.14 17.63 24.88
C LEU A 8 3.81 16.71 23.84
N LEU A 9 4.37 15.58 24.25
CA LEU A 9 5.12 14.70 23.31
C LEU A 9 4.29 13.58 22.65
N GLY A 10 3.02 13.50 22.88
CA GLY A 10 2.18 12.38 22.40
C GLY A 10 1.35 12.64 21.15
N GLY A 11 1.22 13.88 20.70
CA GLY A 11 0.15 14.27 19.75
C GLY A 11 0.49 14.27 18.26
N ILE A 12 1.76 14.35 17.90
CA ILE A 12 2.16 14.77 16.54
C ILE A 12 2.35 13.62 15.53
N ILE A 13 2.32 12.37 15.98
CA ILE A 13 2.68 11.20 15.12
C ILE A 13 1.52 10.71 14.22
N LEU A 14 0.40 11.42 14.15
CA LEU A 14 -0.85 10.86 13.60
C LEU A 14 -1.32 11.44 12.25
N LEU A 15 -0.46 12.10 11.47
CA LEU A 15 -0.91 12.79 10.26
C LEU A 15 -1.58 11.90 9.20
N PHE A 16 -1.30 10.62 9.14
CA PHE A 16 -1.91 9.72 8.16
C PHE A 16 -1.90 8.28 8.66
N SER A 17 -2.78 7.92 9.60
CA SER A 17 -2.97 6.51 9.90
C SER A 17 -3.85 5.89 8.85
N VAL A 18 -3.21 5.22 7.96
CA VAL A 18 -3.86 4.59 6.87
C VAL A 18 -3.49 3.15 6.76
N SER A 19 -4.54 2.43 6.64
CA SER A 19 -4.72 1.08 6.12
C SER A 19 -3.47 0.27 5.79
N LYS A 20 -3.49 -0.89 6.32
CA LYS A 20 -2.69 -2.03 5.94
C LYS A 20 -2.89 -2.35 4.45
N GLY A 21 -1.99 -1.96 3.57
CA GLY A 21 -2.04 -2.34 2.17
C GLY A 21 -1.44 -1.38 1.15
N PHE A 22 -0.68 -0.38 1.57
CA PHE A 22 0.12 0.45 0.65
C PHE A 22 1.60 0.19 0.89
N ALA A 23 2.36 0.31 -0.19
CA ALA A 23 3.81 0.16 -0.19
C ALA A 23 4.46 0.90 0.98
N GLN A 24 5.24 0.21 1.79
CA GLN A 24 5.96 0.81 2.92
C GLN A 24 7.09 1.75 2.44
N THR A 25 7.35 1.81 1.15
CA THR A 25 8.29 2.73 0.50
C THR A 25 7.60 3.97 -0.08
N GLY A 26 6.27 4.05 -0.04
CA GLY A 26 5.48 5.24 -0.38
C GLY A 26 5.50 6.32 0.71
N ALA A 27 4.65 7.34 0.56
CA ALA A 27 4.44 8.40 1.56
C ALA A 27 4.10 7.83 2.94
N ASP A 28 3.52 6.65 2.99
CA ASP A 28 3.18 5.91 4.20
C ASP A 28 4.35 5.68 5.14
N LEU A 29 5.59 5.56 4.62
CA LEU A 29 6.78 5.43 5.45
C LEU A 29 6.93 6.58 6.45
N LEU A 30 6.56 7.80 6.02
CA LEU A 30 6.67 9.00 6.83
C LEU A 30 5.43 9.26 7.70
N ILE A 31 4.24 8.98 7.18
CA ILE A 31 2.98 9.49 7.71
C ILE A 31 2.12 8.44 8.40
N LYS A 32 2.30 7.15 8.09
CA LYS A 32 1.53 6.08 8.72
C LYS A 32 1.94 5.88 10.16
N PRO A 33 0.98 5.92 11.11
CA PRO A 33 1.30 5.68 12.52
C PRO A 33 1.90 4.29 12.72
N TRP A 34 2.75 4.22 13.72
CA TRP A 34 3.27 2.97 14.27
C TRP A 34 2.27 2.47 15.32
N SER A 35 1.25 1.73 14.92
CA SER A 35 0.19 1.28 15.82
C SER A 35 0.78 0.71 17.15
N ASP A 36 0.87 -0.60 17.28
CA ASP A 36 1.46 -1.26 18.46
C ASP A 36 2.96 -1.55 18.29
N ALA A 37 3.51 -1.37 17.07
CA ALA A 37 4.91 -1.59 16.79
C ALA A 37 5.77 -0.43 17.32
N LYS A 38 6.90 -0.75 17.97
CA LYS A 38 7.84 0.24 18.48
C LYS A 38 8.94 0.57 17.47
N THR A 39 9.47 -0.43 16.79
CA THR A 39 10.65 -0.29 15.92
C THR A 39 10.49 -0.95 14.57
N PHE A 40 9.67 -2.00 14.47
CA PHE A 40 9.59 -2.82 13.27
C PHE A 40 8.15 -3.30 13.01
N GLU A 41 7.73 -3.24 11.76
CA GLU A 41 6.50 -3.84 11.28
C GLU A 41 6.77 -4.46 9.91
N ALA A 42 6.40 -5.74 9.75
CA ALA A 42 6.45 -6.43 8.48
C ALA A 42 5.14 -7.15 8.21
N ARG A 43 4.81 -7.28 6.93
CA ARG A 43 3.67 -8.03 6.44
C ARG A 43 4.11 -8.88 5.27
N GLY A 44 3.66 -10.13 5.22
CA GLY A 44 3.77 -10.99 4.06
C GLY A 44 2.40 -11.55 3.71
N ASP A 45 2.07 -11.58 2.42
CA ASP A 45 0.85 -12.19 1.88
C ASP A 45 1.20 -13.08 0.70
N ALA A 46 0.55 -14.22 0.60
CA ALA A 46 0.57 -15.12 -0.56
C ALA A 46 -0.87 -15.32 -1.04
N LEU A 47 -1.08 -15.16 -2.34
CA LEU A 47 -2.35 -15.36 -3.00
C LEU A 47 -2.16 -16.41 -4.10
N PHE A 48 -3.03 -17.39 -4.13
CA PHE A 48 -3.03 -18.51 -5.07
C PHE A 48 -4.39 -18.51 -5.78
N GLU A 49 -4.41 -18.23 -7.07
CA GLU A 49 -5.60 -18.32 -7.89
C GLU A 49 -5.78 -19.76 -8.41
N SER A 50 -7.00 -20.16 -8.68
CA SER A 50 -7.25 -21.42 -9.41
C SER A 50 -6.78 -21.30 -10.86
N ASP A 51 -6.64 -22.44 -11.53
CA ASP A 51 -6.31 -22.47 -12.95
C ASP A 51 -7.43 -21.79 -13.74
N GLY A 52 -7.04 -20.76 -14.51
CA GLY A 52 -7.89 -19.96 -15.36
C GLY A 52 -7.47 -20.05 -16.82
N HIS A 53 -7.99 -19.16 -17.66
CA HIS A 53 -7.66 -19.10 -19.08
C HIS A 53 -7.69 -17.67 -19.59
N VAL A 54 -7.01 -17.42 -20.70
CA VAL A 54 -7.10 -16.16 -21.46
C VAL A 54 -8.37 -16.19 -22.32
N ARG A 55 -9.34 -15.32 -22.06
CA ARG A 55 -10.72 -15.36 -22.63
C ARG A 55 -10.77 -15.45 -24.16
N LYS A 56 -9.84 -14.82 -24.89
CA LYS A 56 -9.87 -14.78 -26.36
C LYS A 56 -9.18 -15.95 -27.05
N SER A 57 -8.18 -16.53 -26.42
CA SER A 57 -7.38 -17.64 -26.99
C SER A 57 -7.72 -18.99 -26.38
N ASP A 58 -8.42 -19.01 -25.24
CA ASP A 58 -8.74 -20.21 -24.44
C ASP A 58 -7.47 -20.99 -23.99
N GLU A 59 -6.33 -20.30 -23.96
CA GLU A 59 -5.06 -20.84 -23.47
C GLU A 59 -5.05 -20.83 -21.93
N ASP A 60 -4.54 -21.88 -21.31
CA ASP A 60 -4.44 -22.00 -19.87
C ASP A 60 -3.57 -20.88 -19.29
N PHE A 61 -3.99 -20.36 -18.14
CA PHE A 61 -3.30 -19.32 -17.41
C PHE A 61 -3.40 -19.53 -15.89
N THR A 62 -2.27 -19.37 -15.20
CA THR A 62 -2.22 -19.40 -13.72
C THR A 62 -1.54 -18.16 -13.19
N LEU A 63 -2.02 -17.68 -12.03
CA LEU A 63 -1.46 -16.52 -11.35
C LEU A 63 -1.29 -16.79 -9.85
N ASN A 64 -0.04 -16.68 -9.39
CA ASN A 64 0.27 -16.65 -7.98
C ASN A 64 0.93 -15.30 -7.64
N LYS A 65 0.55 -14.70 -6.51
CA LYS A 65 1.08 -13.41 -6.07
C LYS A 65 1.65 -13.51 -4.66
N PHE A 66 2.86 -12.98 -4.49
CA PHE A 66 3.54 -12.87 -3.20
C PHE A 66 3.88 -11.39 -2.95
N GLU A 67 3.55 -10.91 -1.76
CA GLU A 67 3.84 -9.54 -1.35
C GLU A 67 4.51 -9.55 0.02
N ILE A 68 5.59 -8.79 0.17
CA ILE A 68 6.26 -8.54 1.44
C ILE A 68 6.45 -7.04 1.59
N GLU A 69 5.98 -6.49 2.68
CA GLU A 69 6.14 -5.09 3.04
C GLU A 69 6.81 -5.01 4.41
N GLY A 70 7.70 -4.06 4.59
CA GLY A 70 8.34 -3.87 5.87
C GLY A 70 8.77 -2.44 6.12
N ARG A 71 8.73 -2.02 7.38
CA ARG A 71 9.29 -0.75 7.82
C ARG A 71 9.99 -0.88 9.17
N PHE A 72 11.03 -0.09 9.30
CA PHE A 72 11.85 -0.01 10.50
C PHE A 72 12.12 1.45 10.86
N ARG A 73 12.11 1.78 12.16
CA ARG A 73 12.57 3.09 12.66
C ARG A 73 13.67 2.91 13.70
N VAL A 74 14.67 3.80 13.66
CA VAL A 74 15.86 3.69 14.49
C VAL A 74 15.55 4.06 15.94
N ILE A 75 14.75 5.11 16.18
CA ILE A 75 14.42 5.62 17.50
C ILE A 75 12.90 5.60 17.69
N PRO A 76 12.37 4.78 18.61
CA PRO A 76 10.95 4.75 18.90
C PRO A 76 10.44 6.09 19.44
N GLY A 77 9.27 6.51 18.96
CA GLY A 77 8.55 7.67 19.50
C GLY A 77 9.03 9.04 19.03
N GLU A 78 10.15 9.14 18.30
CA GLU A 78 10.63 10.42 17.79
C GLU A 78 10.16 10.70 16.35
N VAL A 79 9.70 11.93 16.09
CA VAL A 79 9.30 12.39 14.75
C VAL A 79 10.52 12.43 13.82
N ILE A 80 11.66 12.87 14.33
CA ILE A 80 12.92 13.01 13.58
C ILE A 80 13.63 11.65 13.36
N SER A 81 13.08 10.54 13.86
CA SER A 81 13.72 9.23 13.72
C SER A 81 13.86 8.81 12.26
N PRO A 82 15.05 8.40 11.82
CA PRO A 82 15.25 7.78 10.52
C PRO A 82 14.41 6.49 10.40
N ARG A 83 13.84 6.29 9.24
CA ARG A 83 13.00 5.15 8.89
C ARG A 83 13.47 4.51 7.60
N VAL A 84 13.33 3.20 7.54
CA VAL A 84 13.60 2.40 6.33
C VAL A 84 12.31 1.70 5.97
N GLY A 85 11.93 1.77 4.70
CA GLY A 85 10.84 1.00 4.12
C GLY A 85 11.37 0.03 3.08
N VAL A 86 10.76 -1.14 2.98
CA VAL A 86 11.02 -2.13 1.93
C VAL A 86 9.70 -2.68 1.43
N ASP A 87 9.61 -2.87 0.12
CA ASP A 87 8.49 -3.54 -0.55
C ASP A 87 9.03 -4.55 -1.55
N TYR A 88 8.36 -5.67 -1.62
CA TYR A 88 8.62 -6.72 -2.58
C TYR A 88 7.30 -7.31 -3.03
N LYS A 89 7.08 -7.34 -4.33
CA LYS A 89 5.95 -7.97 -5.00
C LYS A 89 6.48 -8.90 -6.07
N PHE A 90 5.89 -10.07 -6.14
CA PHE A 90 6.23 -11.08 -7.13
C PHE A 90 4.94 -11.71 -7.67
N LEU A 91 4.80 -11.71 -8.98
CA LEU A 91 3.76 -12.42 -9.72
C LEU A 91 4.45 -13.57 -10.46
N ASP A 92 3.97 -14.78 -10.22
CA ASP A 92 4.32 -15.99 -10.94
C ASP A 92 3.18 -16.28 -11.92
N LEU A 93 3.49 -16.23 -13.20
CA LEU A 93 2.55 -16.36 -14.31
C LEU A 93 2.85 -17.66 -15.05
N GLY A 94 1.90 -18.58 -15.06
CA GLY A 94 2.06 -19.89 -15.69
C GLY A 94 0.97 -20.16 -16.75
N GLY A 95 1.08 -21.32 -17.42
CA GLY A 95 0.15 -21.76 -18.44
C GLY A 95 0.76 -21.74 -19.84
N ASP A 96 -0.12 -21.86 -20.85
CA ASP A 96 0.31 -21.95 -22.25
C ASP A 96 0.36 -20.59 -22.97
N PHE A 97 -0.02 -19.51 -22.31
CA PHE A 97 -0.03 -18.16 -22.89
C PHE A 97 1.35 -17.50 -22.85
N HIS A 98 2.08 -17.59 -23.94
CA HIS A 98 3.48 -17.15 -24.06
C HIS A 98 3.69 -15.66 -24.44
N LYS A 99 2.61 -14.83 -24.47
CA LYS A 99 2.74 -13.39 -24.74
C LYS A 99 3.06 -12.55 -23.53
N LEU A 100 3.08 -13.13 -22.34
CA LEU A 100 3.48 -12.50 -21.10
C LEU A 100 4.76 -13.14 -20.60
N PRO A 101 5.58 -12.44 -19.80
CA PRO A 101 6.72 -13.05 -19.15
C PRO A 101 6.25 -14.05 -18.08
N ASP A 102 7.04 -15.09 -17.81
CA ASP A 102 6.71 -16.12 -16.81
C ASP A 102 6.62 -15.56 -15.38
N GLN A 103 7.24 -14.42 -15.14
CA GLN A 103 7.27 -13.76 -13.83
C GLN A 103 7.38 -12.25 -13.95
N LEU A 104 6.84 -11.55 -12.96
CA LEU A 104 6.98 -10.11 -12.78
C LEU A 104 7.34 -9.80 -11.33
N THR A 105 8.25 -8.87 -11.13
CA THR A 105 8.66 -8.44 -9.78
C THR A 105 8.66 -6.93 -9.68
N ASP A 106 8.22 -6.41 -8.53
CA ASP A 106 8.39 -5.01 -8.13
C ASP A 106 9.02 -4.99 -6.75
N GLN A 107 10.17 -4.33 -6.63
CA GLN A 107 10.95 -4.28 -5.41
C GLN A 107 11.39 -2.85 -5.16
N SER A 108 11.26 -2.37 -3.93
CA SER A 108 11.75 -1.04 -3.59
C SER A 108 12.29 -0.94 -2.18
N ILE A 109 13.18 0.01 -1.99
CA ILE A 109 13.71 0.43 -0.69
C ILE A 109 13.69 1.94 -0.60
N ALA A 110 13.27 2.46 0.53
CA ALA A 110 13.24 3.89 0.80
C ALA A 110 13.79 4.22 2.20
N LEU A 111 14.41 5.38 2.29
CA LEU A 111 14.87 5.99 3.53
C LEU A 111 14.10 7.28 3.75
N GLY A 112 13.59 7.50 4.96
CA GLY A 112 12.86 8.70 5.32
C GLY A 112 13.15 9.18 6.74
N ALA A 113 12.93 10.46 6.97
CA ALA A 113 13.02 11.06 8.31
C ALA A 113 12.20 12.34 8.39
N GLY A 114 11.74 12.67 9.61
CA GLY A 114 11.38 14.04 9.96
C GLY A 114 12.63 14.89 10.02
N ILE A 115 12.59 16.08 9.43
CA ILE A 115 13.74 17.01 9.38
C ILE A 115 13.63 18.04 10.49
N LEU A 116 12.43 18.51 10.75
CA LEU A 116 12.14 19.58 11.68
C LEU A 116 10.73 19.44 12.24
N GLU A 117 10.62 19.65 13.55
CA GLU A 117 9.36 19.82 14.26
C GLU A 117 9.45 21.11 15.08
N LYS A 118 8.55 22.06 14.79
CA LYS A 118 8.54 23.34 15.50
C LYS A 118 7.18 24.01 15.45
N ASN A 119 6.65 24.38 16.62
CA ASN A 119 5.39 25.14 16.76
C ASN A 119 4.20 24.48 16.01
N GLY A 120 4.06 23.14 16.11
CA GLY A 120 3.00 22.38 15.42
C GLY A 120 3.28 22.12 13.93
N TRP A 121 4.40 22.63 13.37
CA TRP A 121 4.82 22.29 12.01
C TRP A 121 5.78 21.11 12.00
N ILE A 122 5.56 20.20 11.05
CA ILE A 122 6.41 19.04 10.79
C ILE A 122 6.86 19.11 9.34
N PHE A 123 8.15 18.88 9.14
CA PHE A 123 8.76 18.72 7.82
C PHE A 123 9.42 17.35 7.76
N ALA A 124 9.12 16.59 6.70
CA ALA A 124 9.68 15.26 6.51
C ALA A 124 10.08 15.04 5.05
N VAL A 125 11.08 14.18 4.85
CA VAL A 125 11.57 13.82 3.50
C VAL A 125 11.77 12.30 3.44
N LYS A 126 11.53 11.76 2.25
CA LYS A 126 11.83 10.36 1.89
C LYS A 126 12.51 10.34 0.52
N ALA A 127 13.46 9.43 0.34
CA ALA A 127 14.02 9.09 -0.95
C ALA A 127 14.21 7.58 -1.04
N GLY A 128 14.05 7.03 -2.23
CA GLY A 128 14.17 5.60 -2.46
C GLY A 128 14.42 5.25 -3.92
N VAL A 129 14.63 3.97 -4.15
CA VAL A 129 14.80 3.38 -5.47
C VAL A 129 14.05 2.06 -5.52
N GLY A 130 13.49 1.76 -6.68
CA GLY A 130 12.84 0.50 -6.96
C GLY A 130 13.25 -0.07 -8.30
N TYR A 131 12.80 -1.29 -8.53
CA TYR A 131 12.94 -2.06 -9.75
C TYR A 131 11.63 -2.80 -10.02
N ALA A 132 11.04 -2.63 -11.20
CA ALA A 132 9.80 -3.30 -11.59
C ALA A 132 9.92 -3.87 -13.00
N GLY A 133 9.92 -5.22 -13.14
CA GLY A 133 10.07 -5.88 -14.44
C GLY A 133 10.13 -7.40 -14.34
N PRO A 134 10.31 -8.10 -15.49
CA PRO A 134 10.24 -9.56 -15.57
C PRO A 134 11.45 -10.27 -14.96
N SER A 135 12.62 -9.67 -15.04
CA SER A 135 13.89 -10.29 -14.61
C SER A 135 14.65 -9.35 -13.68
N PRO A 136 14.81 -9.69 -12.39
CA PRO A 136 15.41 -8.78 -11.42
C PRO A 136 16.78 -8.26 -11.86
N TYR A 137 16.92 -6.92 -11.89
CA TYR A 137 18.16 -6.18 -12.13
C TYR A 137 18.83 -6.38 -13.48
N GLN A 138 18.14 -6.94 -14.48
CA GLN A 138 18.71 -7.19 -15.81
C GLN A 138 18.55 -6.00 -16.75
N ASP A 139 17.52 -5.16 -16.57
CA ASP A 139 17.28 -3.99 -17.42
C ASP A 139 17.37 -2.68 -16.61
N GLY A 140 18.19 -1.75 -17.10
CA GLY A 140 18.35 -0.43 -16.50
C GLY A 140 17.07 0.44 -16.57
N ASN A 141 16.20 0.20 -17.56
CA ASN A 141 14.94 0.96 -17.73
C ASN A 141 13.83 0.53 -16.74
N ALA A 142 14.02 -0.60 -16.08
CA ALA A 142 13.10 -1.08 -15.03
C ALA A 142 13.36 -0.44 -13.66
N PHE A 143 14.47 0.30 -13.49
CA PHE A 143 14.70 1.06 -12.26
C PHE A 143 13.87 2.34 -12.22
N TYR A 144 13.40 2.67 -11.03
CA TYR A 144 12.65 3.90 -10.80
C TYR A 144 13.05 4.57 -9.47
N GLY A 145 12.81 5.88 -9.39
CA GLY A 145 13.05 6.66 -8.19
C GLY A 145 11.77 6.87 -7.38
N LEU A 146 11.94 7.08 -6.08
CA LEU A 146 10.89 7.45 -5.14
C LEU A 146 11.34 8.68 -4.37
N PHE A 147 10.46 9.67 -4.19
CA PHE A 147 10.75 10.86 -3.38
C PHE A 147 9.46 11.46 -2.83
N ASP A 148 9.46 11.80 -1.53
CA ASP A 148 8.41 12.61 -0.92
C ASP A 148 9.01 13.76 -0.13
N PHE A 149 8.32 14.89 -0.18
CA PHE A 149 8.50 15.99 0.73
C PHE A 149 7.15 16.34 1.37
N ILE A 150 7.09 16.33 2.70
CA ILE A 150 5.86 16.52 3.46
C ILE A 150 6.01 17.71 4.39
N VAL A 151 5.00 18.57 4.38
CA VAL A 151 4.82 19.66 5.34
C VAL A 151 3.45 19.47 6.01
N GLY A 152 3.44 19.29 7.32
CA GLY A 152 2.22 19.12 8.12
C GLY A 152 2.10 20.21 9.16
N HIS A 153 0.87 20.56 9.53
CA HIS A 153 0.56 21.48 10.61
C HIS A 153 -0.66 21.03 11.40
N GLU A 154 -0.55 21.01 12.73
CA GLU A 154 -1.68 20.83 13.64
C GLU A 154 -2.50 22.10 13.70
N ILE A 155 -3.81 22.00 13.40
CA ILE A 155 -4.75 23.09 13.50
C ILE A 155 -5.31 23.15 14.94
N ASP A 156 -5.69 21.98 15.46
CA ASP A 156 -6.19 21.78 16.82
C ASP A 156 -5.93 20.33 17.29
N GLU A 157 -6.41 19.96 18.47
CA GLU A 157 -6.20 18.65 19.07
C GLU A 157 -6.77 17.48 18.25
N ASN A 158 -7.70 17.76 17.32
CA ASN A 158 -8.42 16.75 16.55
C ASN A 158 -8.27 16.92 15.03
N SER A 159 -7.52 17.91 14.59
CA SER A 159 -7.40 18.19 13.16
C SER A 159 -6.01 18.65 12.74
N GLN A 160 -5.64 18.26 11.53
CA GLN A 160 -4.33 18.54 10.91
C GLN A 160 -4.50 18.82 9.43
N ILE A 161 -3.63 19.64 8.89
CA ILE A 161 -3.51 19.89 7.44
C ILE A 161 -2.10 19.51 7.00
N GLY A 162 -1.97 18.96 5.80
CA GLY A 162 -0.69 18.61 5.22
C GLY A 162 -0.61 18.94 3.73
N PHE A 163 0.59 19.21 3.28
CA PHE A 163 0.98 19.32 1.88
C PHE A 163 2.06 18.28 1.60
N VAL A 164 1.99 17.64 0.45
CA VAL A 164 2.98 16.65 -0.01
C VAL A 164 3.38 16.96 -1.44
N ILE A 165 4.66 16.74 -1.75
CA ILE A 165 5.13 16.53 -3.11
C ILE A 165 5.54 15.05 -3.16
N ASP A 166 4.86 14.28 -3.98
CA ASP A 166 5.05 12.84 -4.11
C ASP A 166 5.52 12.50 -5.53
N TYR A 167 6.65 11.82 -5.63
CA TYR A 167 7.21 11.32 -6.87
C TYR A 167 7.41 9.80 -6.78
N ASP A 168 6.84 9.12 -7.75
CA ASP A 168 6.99 7.70 -7.96
C ASP A 168 7.17 7.42 -9.46
N GLY A 169 8.36 6.96 -9.83
CA GLY A 169 8.71 6.63 -11.22
C GLY A 169 8.05 5.35 -11.74
N ASN A 170 7.33 4.57 -10.89
CA ASN A 170 6.58 3.38 -11.30
C ASN A 170 5.05 3.52 -11.16
N ARG A 171 4.55 4.74 -10.98
CA ARG A 171 3.10 4.99 -10.86
C ARG A 171 2.37 4.63 -12.15
N SER A 172 1.18 4.06 -12.01
CA SER A 172 0.33 3.63 -13.15
C SER A 172 -0.09 4.78 -14.07
N ASN A 173 -0.26 5.97 -13.51
CA ASN A 173 -0.53 7.21 -14.25
C ASN A 173 0.36 8.34 -13.72
N TYR A 174 0.67 9.33 -14.55
CA TYR A 174 1.54 10.45 -14.18
C TYR A 174 2.94 10.02 -13.69
N ARG A 175 3.47 8.93 -14.27
CA ARG A 175 4.83 8.46 -14.02
C ARG A 175 5.84 9.57 -14.30
N ASP A 176 6.93 9.60 -13.56
CA ASP A 176 8.03 10.57 -13.69
C ASP A 176 7.62 12.04 -13.50
N ILE A 177 6.43 12.28 -12.95
CA ILE A 177 5.94 13.62 -12.65
C ILE A 177 5.74 13.76 -11.13
N PRO A 178 6.41 14.71 -10.46
CA PRO A 178 6.10 15.01 -9.08
C PRO A 178 4.67 15.52 -8.94
N ILE A 179 3.86 14.86 -8.11
CA ILE A 179 2.47 15.23 -7.88
C ILE A 179 2.38 16.07 -6.61
N PRO A 180 1.94 17.33 -6.69
CA PRO A 180 1.58 18.10 -5.51
C PRO A 180 0.27 17.55 -4.92
N GLY A 181 0.26 17.31 -3.62
CA GLY A 181 -0.89 16.82 -2.90
C GLY A 181 -1.18 17.66 -1.66
N PHE A 182 -2.36 17.49 -1.13
CA PHE A 182 -2.75 18.04 0.15
C PHE A 182 -3.68 17.06 0.89
N ALA A 183 -3.72 17.15 2.21
CA ALA A 183 -4.65 16.41 3.03
C ALA A 183 -5.13 17.23 4.21
N TYR A 184 -6.41 17.11 4.50
CA TYR A 184 -7.01 17.53 5.76
C TYR A 184 -7.47 16.30 6.51
N ARG A 185 -6.99 16.14 7.75
CA ARG A 185 -7.34 15.04 8.60
C ARG A 185 -8.08 15.52 9.82
N PHE A 186 -9.12 14.79 10.20
CA PHE A 186 -9.77 14.97 11.49
C PHE A 186 -10.14 13.63 12.12
N TRP A 187 -10.26 13.61 13.45
CA TRP A 187 -10.73 12.47 14.22
C TRP A 187 -11.63 12.92 15.38
N THR A 188 -12.56 12.05 15.74
CA THR A 188 -13.40 12.30 16.92
C THR A 188 -12.63 12.05 18.21
N TYR A 189 -13.00 12.72 19.32
CA TYR A 189 -12.36 12.56 20.64
C TYR A 189 -12.29 11.11 21.12
N ASN A 190 -13.27 10.30 20.79
CA ASN A 190 -13.30 8.88 21.12
C ASN A 190 -12.63 7.99 20.06
N HIS A 191 -11.98 8.57 19.05
CA HIS A 191 -11.34 7.89 17.92
C HIS A 191 -12.24 6.91 17.16
N GLN A 192 -13.57 7.02 17.28
CA GLN A 192 -14.50 6.19 16.51
C GLN A 192 -14.48 6.52 15.02
N ILE A 193 -14.19 7.76 14.66
CA ILE A 193 -14.08 8.21 13.28
C ILE A 193 -12.73 8.87 13.08
N ASN A 194 -12.04 8.46 12.04
CA ASN A 194 -10.80 9.04 11.58
C ASN A 194 -10.88 9.19 10.06
N VAL A 195 -10.74 10.41 9.58
CA VAL A 195 -10.90 10.75 8.16
C VAL A 195 -9.69 11.54 7.70
N ALA A 196 -9.12 11.15 6.58
CA ALA A 196 -8.15 11.95 5.83
C ALA A 196 -8.74 12.23 4.44
N LEU A 197 -9.07 13.49 4.18
CA LEU A 197 -9.55 13.96 2.87
C LEU A 197 -8.41 14.65 2.15
N GLY A 198 -8.02 14.15 1.00
CA GLY A 198 -6.89 14.71 0.30
C GLY A 198 -6.71 14.21 -1.13
N PHE A 199 -5.61 14.63 -1.72
CA PHE A 199 -5.11 14.19 -3.01
C PHE A 199 -3.59 13.98 -2.88
N PRO A 200 -3.01 12.94 -3.41
CA PRO A 200 -3.62 11.84 -4.20
C PRO A 200 -4.34 10.77 -3.36
N TYR A 201 -4.50 10.97 -2.08
CA TYR A 201 -4.91 9.97 -1.12
C TYR A 201 -6.08 10.42 -0.25
N THR A 202 -7.08 9.55 -0.07
CA THR A 202 -8.22 9.74 0.81
C THR A 202 -8.49 8.47 1.62
N SER A 203 -8.77 8.59 2.92
CA SER A 203 -9.16 7.46 3.76
C SER A 203 -10.25 7.80 4.76
N ILE A 204 -11.02 6.79 5.10
CA ILE A 204 -12.03 6.84 6.17
C ILE A 204 -11.86 5.58 6.99
N GLU A 205 -11.73 5.73 8.31
CA GLU A 205 -11.77 4.64 9.27
C GLU A 205 -12.87 4.93 10.27
N PHE A 206 -13.76 3.95 10.46
CA PHE A 206 -14.91 4.03 11.33
C PHE A 206 -15.02 2.81 12.22
N HIS A 207 -15.13 3.01 13.54
CA HIS A 207 -15.33 2.00 14.56
C HIS A 207 -16.76 2.10 15.12
N PRO A 208 -17.77 1.45 14.50
CA PRO A 208 -19.15 1.45 14.99
C PRO A 208 -19.27 0.96 16.42
N THR A 209 -18.43 0.00 16.80
CA THR A 209 -18.30 -0.54 18.16
C THR A 209 -16.82 -0.81 18.44
N GLU A 210 -16.47 -1.10 19.70
CA GLU A 210 -15.10 -1.51 20.07
C GLU A 210 -14.60 -2.77 19.32
N LYS A 211 -15.54 -3.60 18.83
CA LYS A 211 -15.27 -4.86 18.12
C LYS A 211 -15.33 -4.76 16.60
N SER A 212 -15.83 -3.66 16.07
CA SER A 212 -16.04 -3.53 14.62
C SER A 212 -15.24 -2.37 14.05
N ARG A 213 -14.69 -2.59 12.86
CA ARG A 213 -13.93 -1.61 12.10
C ARG A 213 -14.36 -1.66 10.63
N ILE A 214 -14.60 -0.50 10.07
CA ILE A 214 -14.80 -0.30 8.63
C ILE A 214 -13.72 0.67 8.16
N GLU A 215 -13.08 0.34 7.07
CA GLU A 215 -12.02 1.14 6.47
C GLU A 215 -12.26 1.25 4.97
N ALA A 216 -12.14 2.45 4.43
CA ALA A 216 -12.13 2.69 2.99
C ALA A 216 -10.95 3.58 2.65
N VAL A 217 -10.24 3.22 1.60
CA VAL A 217 -9.06 3.92 1.12
C VAL A 217 -9.14 4.04 -0.37
N TYR A 218 -8.85 5.23 -0.86
CA TYR A 218 -8.72 5.52 -2.28
C TYR A 218 -7.41 6.25 -2.54
N SER A 219 -6.62 5.73 -3.44
CA SER A 219 -5.39 6.36 -3.95
C SER A 219 -5.52 6.61 -5.44
N VAL A 220 -5.29 7.84 -5.84
CA VAL A 220 -5.38 8.24 -7.25
C VAL A 220 -4.20 7.64 -8.03
N PRO A 221 -4.41 7.11 -9.24
CA PRO A 221 -5.68 7.26 -9.96
C PRO A 221 -6.70 6.14 -9.72
N ASP A 222 -6.29 4.97 -9.27
CA ASP A 222 -7.14 3.79 -9.47
C ASP A 222 -7.15 2.75 -8.35
N ASP A 223 -6.40 2.93 -7.27
CA ASP A 223 -6.40 1.97 -6.18
C ASP A 223 -7.52 2.27 -5.20
N LEU A 224 -8.41 1.30 -5.03
CA LEU A 224 -9.51 1.35 -4.08
C LEU A 224 -9.45 0.12 -3.18
N ARG A 225 -9.64 0.31 -1.90
CA ARG A 225 -9.84 -0.76 -0.94
C ARG A 225 -10.89 -0.41 0.08
N ILE A 226 -11.80 -1.35 0.32
CA ILE A 226 -12.77 -1.29 1.40
C ILE A 226 -12.60 -2.56 2.22
N LEU A 227 -12.52 -2.43 3.54
CA LEU A 227 -12.38 -3.53 4.48
C LEU A 227 -13.36 -3.33 5.63
N ALA A 228 -14.07 -4.39 5.99
CA ALA A 228 -14.86 -4.46 7.21
C ALA A 228 -14.39 -5.65 8.05
N SER A 229 -14.26 -5.47 9.36
CA SER A 229 -13.87 -6.54 10.29
C SER A 229 -14.67 -6.49 11.57
N TYR A 230 -14.83 -7.66 12.20
CA TYR A 230 -15.53 -7.84 13.45
C TYR A 230 -14.83 -8.86 14.35
N GLU A 231 -14.50 -8.47 15.58
CA GLU A 231 -13.94 -9.36 16.59
C GLU A 231 -15.07 -10.23 17.19
N ILE A 232 -15.02 -11.53 16.91
CA ILE A 232 -16.00 -12.51 17.41
C ILE A 232 -15.72 -12.84 18.88
N ILE A 233 -14.48 -13.20 19.16
CA ILE A 233 -13.93 -13.49 20.48
C ILE A 233 -12.52 -12.91 20.55
N PRO A 234 -11.95 -12.67 21.75
CA PRO A 234 -10.57 -12.21 21.87
C PRO A 234 -9.63 -13.03 20.99
N GLN A 235 -8.76 -12.33 20.25
CA GLN A 235 -7.79 -12.90 19.30
C GLN A 235 -8.37 -13.39 17.96
N TRP A 236 -9.68 -13.51 17.78
CA TRP A 236 -10.28 -13.97 16.53
C TRP A 236 -11.22 -12.94 15.93
N SER A 237 -10.94 -12.57 14.70
CA SER A 237 -11.81 -11.65 13.93
C SER A 237 -12.17 -12.29 12.59
N VAL A 238 -13.35 -11.95 12.09
CA VAL A 238 -13.72 -12.15 10.68
C VAL A 238 -13.55 -10.85 9.94
N PHE A 239 -13.24 -10.92 8.67
CA PHE A 239 -13.19 -9.75 7.82
C PHE A 239 -13.72 -10.05 6.42
N GLY A 240 -14.16 -8.99 5.75
CA GLY A 240 -14.43 -8.97 4.32
C GLY A 240 -13.77 -7.77 3.69
N SER A 241 -13.30 -7.90 2.46
CA SER A 241 -12.74 -6.77 1.72
C SER A 241 -13.09 -6.82 0.24
N VAL A 242 -13.12 -5.62 -0.36
CA VAL A 242 -13.18 -5.41 -1.80
C VAL A 242 -12.03 -4.49 -2.18
N SER A 243 -11.34 -4.82 -3.26
CA SER A 243 -10.22 -3.99 -3.74
C SER A 243 -10.17 -3.96 -5.26
N ARG A 244 -9.61 -2.86 -5.77
CA ARG A 244 -9.12 -2.71 -7.15
C ARG A 244 -7.67 -2.26 -7.06
N THR A 245 -6.79 -2.88 -7.85
CA THR A 245 -5.37 -2.55 -7.90
C THR A 245 -4.89 -2.51 -9.34
N ILE A 246 -3.89 -1.67 -9.61
CA ILE A 246 -3.14 -1.66 -10.87
C ILE A 246 -1.66 -1.73 -10.53
N ASP A 247 -1.03 -2.86 -10.88
CA ASP A 247 0.41 -3.05 -10.74
C ASP A 247 1.11 -2.68 -12.06
N THR A 248 2.26 -2.04 -11.99
CA THR A 248 2.99 -1.48 -13.15
C THR A 248 4.38 -2.11 -13.25
N PHE A 249 4.75 -2.55 -14.44
CA PHE A 249 6.06 -3.20 -14.69
C PHE A 249 6.69 -2.68 -15.98
N TYR A 250 7.99 -2.55 -16.00
CA TYR A 250 8.74 -2.46 -17.25
C TYR A 250 8.67 -3.80 -17.99
N TRP A 251 8.59 -3.73 -19.30
CA TRP A 251 8.61 -4.92 -20.16
C TRP A 251 9.31 -4.58 -21.47
N ASP A 252 10.36 -5.36 -21.81
CA ASP A 252 11.25 -5.12 -22.94
C ASP A 252 10.64 -5.45 -24.31
N ASP A 253 9.55 -6.21 -24.36
CA ASP A 253 8.82 -6.54 -25.59
C ASP A 253 7.82 -5.45 -26.03
N THR A 254 7.86 -4.28 -25.40
CA THR A 254 7.04 -3.13 -25.79
C THR A 254 7.63 -2.41 -27.02
N LYS A 255 6.75 -1.77 -27.81
CA LYS A 255 7.16 -1.01 -28.99
C LYS A 255 7.94 0.26 -28.63
N ASP A 256 7.67 0.83 -27.47
CA ASP A 256 8.30 2.04 -26.95
C ASP A 256 8.88 1.75 -25.56
N VAL A 257 10.12 2.13 -25.34
CA VAL A 257 10.80 1.99 -24.04
C VAL A 257 10.09 2.71 -22.91
N THR A 258 9.23 3.67 -23.23
CA THR A 258 8.40 4.39 -22.26
C THR A 258 7.11 3.66 -21.91
N ASP A 259 6.70 2.66 -22.66
CA ASP A 259 5.53 1.86 -22.34
C ASP A 259 5.79 0.96 -21.13
N ARG A 260 4.72 0.58 -20.45
CA ARG A 260 4.72 -0.32 -19.29
C ARG A 260 3.65 -1.38 -19.48
N LEU A 261 3.87 -2.53 -18.88
CA LEU A 261 2.88 -3.57 -18.68
C LEU A 261 2.11 -3.25 -17.40
N PHE A 262 0.82 -3.13 -17.51
CA PHE A 262 -0.11 -2.93 -16.40
C PHE A 262 -0.86 -4.22 -16.13
N PHE A 263 -0.94 -4.62 -14.87
CA PHE A 263 -1.82 -5.68 -14.41
C PHE A 263 -2.93 -5.08 -13.54
N GLN A 264 -4.14 -5.04 -14.06
CA GLN A 264 -5.33 -4.59 -13.33
C GLN A 264 -6.09 -5.81 -12.80
N GLN A 265 -6.61 -5.69 -11.58
CA GLN A 265 -7.41 -6.73 -10.95
C GLN A 265 -8.41 -6.13 -9.97
N ARG A 266 -9.62 -6.69 -9.91
CA ARG A 266 -10.58 -6.47 -8.83
C ARG A 266 -10.73 -7.73 -8.02
N ARG A 267 -10.91 -7.60 -6.71
CA ARG A 267 -11.01 -8.73 -5.79
C ARG A 267 -12.06 -8.47 -4.72
N ALA A 268 -12.78 -9.54 -4.33
CA ALA A 268 -13.56 -9.57 -3.11
C ALA A 268 -13.20 -10.82 -2.31
N GLU A 269 -13.11 -10.70 -1.00
CA GLU A 269 -12.72 -11.80 -0.12
C GLU A 269 -13.44 -11.75 1.22
N ILE A 270 -13.52 -12.91 1.85
CA ILE A 270 -13.91 -13.08 3.23
C ILE A 270 -12.87 -13.97 3.92
N GLY A 271 -12.55 -13.67 5.16
CA GLY A 271 -11.52 -14.42 5.86
C GLY A 271 -11.60 -14.30 7.36
N VAL A 272 -10.66 -14.98 7.99
CA VAL A 272 -10.44 -14.96 9.44
C VAL A 272 -9.05 -14.45 9.75
N GLN A 273 -8.93 -13.73 10.84
CA GLN A 273 -7.67 -13.29 11.42
C GLN A 273 -7.54 -13.86 12.82
N TYR A 274 -6.37 -14.40 13.11
CA TYR A 274 -5.96 -14.85 14.44
C TYR A 274 -4.79 -14.01 14.94
N SER A 275 -4.97 -13.36 16.09
CA SER A 275 -4.00 -12.47 16.74
C SER A 275 -3.59 -13.06 18.10
N PRO A 276 -2.70 -14.07 18.14
CA PRO A 276 -2.31 -14.75 19.39
C PRO A 276 -1.66 -13.80 20.40
N THR A 277 -1.02 -12.76 19.88
CA THR A 277 -0.39 -11.69 20.66
C THR A 277 -0.61 -10.36 19.97
N PRO A 278 -0.40 -9.22 20.64
CA PRO A 278 -0.45 -7.91 19.97
C PRO A 278 0.61 -7.74 18.86
N LEU A 279 1.62 -8.61 18.82
CA LEU A 279 2.75 -8.53 17.90
C LEU A 279 2.55 -9.32 16.61
N ILE A 280 1.62 -10.28 16.59
CA ILE A 280 1.46 -11.21 15.48
C ILE A 280 -0.02 -11.31 15.08
N ASP A 281 -0.29 -11.09 13.79
CA ASP A 281 -1.60 -11.35 13.18
C ASP A 281 -1.41 -12.34 12.02
N ALA A 282 -2.06 -13.48 12.08
CA ALA A 282 -2.14 -14.45 10.98
C ALA A 282 -3.52 -14.35 10.31
N ARG A 283 -3.58 -14.49 8.98
CA ARG A 283 -4.81 -14.37 8.19
C ARG A 283 -4.93 -15.46 7.17
N ILE A 284 -6.15 -15.90 6.95
CA ILE A 284 -6.51 -16.74 5.81
C ILE A 284 -7.84 -16.25 5.24
N ALA A 285 -7.94 -16.19 3.92
CA ALA A 285 -9.14 -15.74 3.23
C ALA A 285 -9.37 -16.56 1.97
N VAL A 286 -10.63 -16.67 1.59
CA VAL A 286 -11.05 -17.13 0.27
C VAL A 286 -11.69 -15.95 -0.43
N GLY A 287 -11.49 -15.85 -1.73
CA GLY A 287 -11.98 -14.74 -2.50
C GLY A 287 -12.23 -15.08 -3.96
N TYR A 288 -12.62 -14.06 -4.70
CA TYR A 288 -12.89 -14.10 -6.11
C TYR A 288 -12.24 -12.89 -6.78
N ALA A 289 -11.49 -13.12 -7.83
CA ALA A 289 -10.85 -12.11 -8.64
C ALA A 289 -11.59 -11.97 -9.97
N TRP A 290 -11.80 -10.75 -10.44
CA TRP A 290 -12.48 -10.45 -11.70
C TRP A 290 -11.91 -9.18 -12.33
N ASP A 291 -12.30 -8.90 -13.59
CA ASP A 291 -11.73 -7.81 -14.39
C ASP A 291 -10.20 -7.85 -14.37
N GLN A 292 -9.65 -9.05 -14.59
CA GLN A 292 -8.24 -9.29 -14.61
C GLN A 292 -7.69 -9.07 -16.02
N GLU A 293 -6.82 -8.08 -16.19
CA GLU A 293 -6.28 -7.77 -17.50
C GLU A 293 -4.81 -7.34 -17.44
N PHE A 294 -4.06 -7.79 -18.44
CA PHE A 294 -2.74 -7.26 -18.76
C PHE A 294 -2.87 -6.35 -19.98
N SER A 295 -2.36 -5.14 -19.86
CA SER A 295 -2.38 -4.16 -20.93
C SER A 295 -1.05 -3.40 -21.00
N VAL A 296 -0.70 -2.86 -22.18
CA VAL A 296 0.56 -2.15 -22.43
C VAL A 296 0.27 -0.74 -22.91
N GLY A 297 1.01 0.22 -22.39
CA GLY A 297 0.92 1.61 -22.82
C GLY A 297 1.77 2.56 -21.99
N PHE A 298 1.68 3.83 -22.29
CA PHE A 298 2.38 4.88 -21.56
C PHE A 298 1.76 5.14 -20.17
N SER A 299 0.45 4.97 -20.03
CA SER A 299 -0.29 5.14 -18.77
C SER A 299 -1.46 4.16 -18.72
N ALA A 300 -1.88 3.74 -17.53
CA ALA A 300 -3.00 2.81 -17.35
C ALA A 300 -4.35 3.32 -17.90
N SER A 301 -4.48 4.62 -18.17
CA SER A 301 -5.65 5.21 -18.82
C SER A 301 -5.63 5.17 -20.35
N ASN A 302 -4.53 4.78 -20.96
CA ASN A 302 -4.35 4.69 -22.41
C ASN A 302 -3.46 3.50 -22.77
N THR A 303 -4.07 2.33 -22.91
CA THR A 303 -3.40 1.05 -23.09
C THR A 303 -3.99 0.23 -24.22
N ASP A 304 -3.18 -0.65 -24.77
CA ASP A 304 -3.58 -1.74 -25.65
C ASP A 304 -3.67 -3.04 -24.82
N LEU A 305 -4.78 -3.76 -24.91
CA LEU A 305 -5.01 -5.01 -24.21
C LEU A 305 -4.10 -6.13 -24.74
N VAL A 306 -3.36 -6.78 -23.83
CA VAL A 306 -2.50 -7.94 -24.13
C VAL A 306 -3.24 -9.23 -23.80
N ALA A 307 -3.79 -9.34 -22.60
CA ALA A 307 -4.52 -10.51 -22.11
C ALA A 307 -5.69 -10.11 -21.22
N ASP A 308 -6.84 -10.72 -21.46
CA ASP A 308 -8.05 -10.65 -20.62
C ASP A 308 -8.21 -12.03 -19.96
N ILE A 309 -8.00 -12.08 -18.66
CA ILE A 309 -7.95 -13.32 -17.88
C ILE A 309 -9.35 -13.63 -17.34
N SER A 310 -9.71 -14.91 -17.28
CA SER A 310 -10.95 -15.37 -16.67
C SER A 310 -11.04 -14.96 -15.20
N ASP A 311 -12.27 -14.87 -14.73
CA ASP A 311 -12.55 -14.56 -13.33
C ASP A 311 -12.36 -15.83 -12.50
N GLU A 312 -11.53 -15.77 -11.44
CA GLU A 312 -11.13 -16.99 -10.72
C GLU A 312 -11.29 -16.85 -9.20
N PRO A 313 -11.65 -17.94 -8.50
CA PRO A 313 -11.55 -18.00 -7.06
C PRO A 313 -10.07 -18.09 -6.64
N TYR A 314 -9.77 -17.57 -5.44
CA TYR A 314 -8.43 -17.64 -4.88
C TYR A 314 -8.43 -17.95 -3.38
N LEU A 315 -7.29 -18.44 -2.92
CA LEU A 315 -6.92 -18.56 -1.51
C LEU A 315 -5.84 -17.53 -1.19
N ARG A 316 -5.97 -16.82 -0.06
CA ARG A 316 -4.93 -15.93 0.45
C ARG A 316 -4.53 -16.30 1.88
N ALA A 317 -3.23 -16.33 2.14
CA ALA A 317 -2.66 -16.45 3.48
C ALA A 317 -1.77 -15.23 3.75
N GLY A 318 -1.79 -14.72 4.97
CA GLY A 318 -1.00 -13.55 5.35
C GLY A 318 -0.54 -13.58 6.79
N LEU A 319 0.59 -12.92 7.04
CA LEU A 319 1.19 -12.73 8.36
C LEU A 319 1.60 -11.28 8.53
N VAL A 320 1.27 -10.68 9.68
CA VAL A 320 1.79 -9.38 10.12
C VAL A 320 2.60 -9.60 11.38
N TRP A 321 3.79 -9.06 11.42
CA TRP A 321 4.67 -9.08 12.59
C TRP A 321 5.06 -7.65 12.97
N LYS A 322 4.92 -7.35 14.26
CA LYS A 322 5.17 -6.04 14.86
C LYS A 322 6.14 -6.21 16.04
N TYR A 323 7.07 -5.28 16.20
CA TYR A 323 8.03 -5.29 17.32
C TYR A 323 8.42 -3.88 17.78
#